data_69d5c68ee259574bc1b8c9ed89d39343
#
_entry.id   69d5c68ee259574bc1b8c9ed89d39343
#
_cell.length_a   1.000
_cell.length_b   1.000
_cell.length_c   1.000
_cell.angle_alpha   90.00
_cell.angle_beta   90.00
_cell.angle_gamma   90.00
#
_symmetry.space_group_name_H-M   'P 1'
#
loop_
_entity.id
_entity.type
_entity.pdbx_description
1 polymer ?
#
loop_
_entity_poly.entity_id
_entity_poly.type
_entity_poly.pdbx_seq_one_letter_code
_entity_poly.pdbx_strand_id
1 'polypeptide(L)'
;GFTVHLSQSNRIEDIAGELEQIGKLAGTEAAAGAAATAFRQRYARLAARYSQRPPVDVFYQIWKQPLMTVNGQQIISDAIRLCGGRNVFAALPILAPTVTVEAVIAANPEVIVASGMGDSRPEWLDDWRRWTTMAAVTRDNLYFVPPELIQRHTPRILDGAEKLCTHLETARGKRRK
;
A
#
# COMPACT_ATOMS: atom_id res chain seq x y z
N GLY A 1 33.20 7.51 18.16
CA GLY A 1 31.72 7.53 18.07
C GLY A 1 31.27 6.78 16.80
N PHE A 2 30.10 6.17 16.83
CA PHE A 2 29.51 5.55 15.66
C PHE A 2 28.61 6.57 14.94
N THR A 3 28.64 6.59 13.62
CA THR A 3 27.70 7.37 12.83
C THR A 3 26.36 6.60 12.78
N VAL A 4 25.30 7.21 13.31
CA VAL A 4 23.94 6.64 13.27
C VAL A 4 23.15 7.36 12.18
N HIS A 5 22.62 6.62 11.23
CA HIS A 5 21.68 7.11 10.22
C HIS A 5 20.25 6.67 10.60
N LEU A 6 19.35 7.64 10.72
CA LEU A 6 17.94 7.39 10.96
C LEU A 6 17.19 7.53 9.63
N SER A 7 16.66 6.42 9.10
CA SER A 7 15.77 6.42 7.95
C SER A 7 14.34 6.80 8.40
N GLN A 8 13.73 7.79 7.71
CA GLN A 8 12.38 8.29 7.98
C GLN A 8 11.57 8.40 6.68
N SER A 9 11.60 7.38 5.84
CA SER A 9 10.87 7.37 4.58
C SER A 9 9.37 7.21 4.84
N ASN A 10 8.60 8.30 4.75
CA ASN A 10 7.15 8.27 4.86
C ASN A 10 6.47 8.15 3.47
N ARG A 11 7.22 8.40 2.41
CA ARG A 11 6.77 8.33 1.01
C ARG A 11 7.64 7.37 0.24
N ILE A 12 7.05 6.76 -0.79
CA ILE A 12 7.78 5.84 -1.67
C ILE A 12 8.95 6.57 -2.36
N GLU A 13 8.76 7.82 -2.76
CA GLU A 13 9.80 8.63 -3.41
C GLU A 13 11.06 8.80 -2.56
N ASP A 14 10.93 8.84 -1.22
CA ASP A 14 12.04 9.04 -0.29
C ASP A 14 13.04 7.88 -0.33
N ILE A 15 12.61 6.67 -0.71
CA ILE A 15 13.45 5.47 -0.76
C ILE A 15 14.66 5.64 -1.69
N ALA A 16 14.51 6.38 -2.79
CA ALA A 16 15.64 6.65 -3.67
C ALA A 16 16.75 7.46 -2.99
N GLY A 17 16.37 8.45 -2.18
CA GLY A 17 17.31 9.23 -1.39
C GLY A 17 17.98 8.40 -0.29
N GLU A 18 17.22 7.50 0.36
CA GLU A 18 17.77 6.56 1.36
C GLU A 18 18.82 5.62 0.75
N LEU A 19 18.57 5.10 -0.46
CA LEU A 19 19.56 4.30 -1.18
C LEU A 19 20.87 5.06 -1.40
N GLU A 20 20.78 6.32 -1.83
CA GLU A 20 21.97 7.17 -2.05
C GLU A 20 22.71 7.46 -0.74
N GLN A 21 21.99 7.71 0.36
CA GLN A 21 22.59 7.93 1.69
C GLN A 21 23.30 6.68 2.20
N ILE A 22 22.65 5.51 2.11
CA ILE A 22 23.27 4.23 2.49
C ILE A 22 24.50 3.96 1.64
N GLY A 23 24.43 4.25 0.32
CA GLY A 23 25.55 4.11 -0.59
C GLY A 23 26.77 4.93 -0.17
N LYS A 24 26.57 6.20 0.25
CA LYS A 24 27.64 7.06 0.79
C LYS A 24 28.26 6.48 2.06
N LEU A 25 27.42 6.01 3.00
CA LEU A 25 27.90 5.42 4.25
C LEU A 25 28.68 4.12 4.05
N ALA A 26 28.33 3.36 3.02
CA ALA A 26 28.94 2.06 2.69
C ALA A 26 30.09 2.16 1.67
N GLY A 27 30.39 3.34 1.10
CA GLY A 27 31.40 3.50 0.05
C GLY A 27 30.99 2.82 -1.27
N THR A 28 29.68 2.78 -1.57
CA THR A 28 29.10 2.11 -2.74
C THR A 28 28.24 3.07 -3.59
N GLU A 29 28.64 4.35 -3.67
CA GLU A 29 27.87 5.45 -4.26
C GLU A 29 27.44 5.16 -5.72
N ALA A 30 28.33 4.59 -6.53
CA ALA A 30 28.02 4.31 -7.94
C ALA A 30 26.87 3.30 -8.08
N ALA A 31 26.92 2.20 -7.31
CA ALA A 31 25.88 1.17 -7.32
C ALA A 31 24.55 1.72 -6.75
N ALA A 32 24.62 2.46 -5.64
CA ALA A 32 23.47 3.08 -5.00
C ALA A 32 22.79 4.13 -5.90
N GLY A 33 23.58 4.96 -6.58
CA GLY A 33 23.07 5.96 -7.53
C GLY A 33 22.38 5.32 -8.73
N ALA A 34 22.94 4.23 -9.28
CA ALA A 34 22.29 3.46 -10.35
C ALA A 34 20.95 2.87 -9.87
N ALA A 35 20.92 2.26 -8.66
CA ALA A 35 19.73 1.69 -8.08
C ALA A 35 18.64 2.77 -7.80
N ALA A 36 19.03 3.92 -7.26
CA ALA A 36 18.13 5.04 -7.00
C ALA A 36 17.53 5.61 -8.30
N THR A 37 18.35 5.72 -9.34
CA THR A 37 17.88 6.17 -10.66
C THR A 37 16.87 5.18 -11.25
N ALA A 38 17.15 3.89 -11.23
CA ALA A 38 16.23 2.85 -11.71
C ALA A 38 14.91 2.86 -10.91
N PHE A 39 14.98 3.05 -9.58
CA PHE A 39 13.83 3.17 -8.71
C PHE A 39 12.94 4.37 -9.10
N ARG A 40 13.54 5.58 -9.22
CA ARG A 40 12.82 6.80 -9.63
C ARG A 40 12.12 6.63 -10.99
N GLN A 41 12.79 6.01 -11.95
CA GLN A 41 12.23 5.74 -13.27
C GLN A 41 11.04 4.77 -13.19
N ARG A 42 11.14 3.72 -12.38
CA ARG A 42 10.04 2.78 -12.19
C ARG A 42 8.85 3.44 -11.48
N TYR A 43 9.10 4.20 -10.42
CA TYR A 43 8.08 4.99 -9.72
C TYR A 43 7.35 5.94 -10.69
N ALA A 44 8.10 6.72 -11.48
CA ALA A 44 7.53 7.65 -12.44
C ALA A 44 6.63 6.95 -13.49
N ARG A 45 7.02 5.77 -13.96
CA ARG A 45 6.19 4.98 -14.89
C ARG A 45 4.87 4.54 -14.23
N LEU A 46 4.91 4.07 -12.98
CA LEU A 46 3.70 3.69 -12.25
C LEU A 46 2.80 4.91 -12.00
N ALA A 47 3.37 6.05 -11.58
CA ALA A 47 2.65 7.29 -11.36
C ALA A 47 1.95 7.78 -12.63
N ALA A 48 2.67 7.83 -13.76
CA ALA A 48 2.11 8.25 -15.04
C ALA A 48 0.95 7.36 -15.50
N ARG A 49 1.02 6.05 -15.19
CA ARG A 49 0.00 5.08 -15.60
C ARG A 49 -1.24 5.10 -14.71
N TYR A 50 -1.09 5.31 -13.40
CA TYR A 50 -2.14 5.01 -12.44
C TYR A 50 -2.62 6.18 -11.59
N SER A 51 -1.80 7.20 -11.29
CA SER A 51 -2.13 8.22 -10.29
C SER A 51 -3.35 9.07 -10.65
N GLN A 52 -3.61 9.26 -11.95
CA GLN A 52 -4.73 10.06 -12.47
C GLN A 52 -5.94 9.20 -12.88
N ARG A 53 -5.93 7.91 -12.55
CA ARG A 53 -7.10 7.04 -12.81
C ARG A 53 -8.25 7.40 -11.87
N PRO A 54 -9.52 7.14 -12.26
CA PRO A 54 -10.67 7.39 -11.40
C PRO A 54 -10.45 6.80 -10.01
N PRO A 55 -10.68 7.56 -8.91
CA PRO A 55 -10.35 7.12 -7.57
C PRO A 55 -11.12 5.86 -7.16
N VAL A 56 -10.48 4.99 -6.40
CA VAL A 56 -11.08 3.77 -5.82
C VAL A 56 -10.95 3.86 -4.32
N ASP A 57 -12.06 3.69 -3.59
CA ASP A 57 -12.07 3.67 -2.13
C ASP A 57 -11.55 2.34 -1.60
N VAL A 58 -10.47 2.42 -0.83
CA VAL A 58 -9.71 1.26 -0.35
C VAL A 58 -9.72 1.20 1.17
N PHE A 59 -10.12 0.08 1.72
CA PHE A 59 -9.80 -0.33 3.08
C PHE A 59 -8.59 -1.26 3.04
N TYR A 60 -7.51 -0.88 3.73
CA TYR A 60 -6.31 -1.70 3.85
C TYR A 60 -6.26 -2.33 5.24
N GLN A 61 -6.37 -3.65 5.31
CA GLN A 61 -6.38 -4.41 6.56
C GLN A 61 -5.02 -5.05 6.81
N ILE A 62 -4.34 -4.63 7.90
CA ILE A 62 -3.04 -5.18 8.30
C ILE A 62 -3.15 -6.30 9.32
N TRP A 63 -4.24 -6.35 10.10
CA TRP A 63 -4.46 -7.34 11.13
C TRP A 63 -5.95 -7.65 11.34
N LYS A 64 -6.26 -8.87 11.78
CA LYS A 64 -7.66 -9.30 11.98
C LYS A 64 -8.19 -8.95 13.36
N GLN A 65 -7.42 -9.22 14.42
CA GLN A 65 -7.90 -9.07 15.80
C GLN A 65 -6.76 -8.61 16.72
N PRO A 66 -6.79 -7.35 17.20
CA PRO A 66 -7.82 -6.34 16.86
C PRO A 66 -7.82 -6.00 15.36
N LEU A 67 -8.96 -5.54 14.83
CA LEU A 67 -9.03 -5.11 13.43
C LEU A 67 -8.23 -3.83 13.25
N MET A 68 -7.14 -3.89 12.49
CA MET A 68 -6.22 -2.77 12.30
C MET A 68 -6.08 -2.38 10.83
N THR A 69 -5.90 -1.08 10.62
CA THR A 69 -5.65 -0.46 9.32
C THR A 69 -4.43 0.45 9.38
N VAL A 70 -4.24 1.26 8.35
CA VAL A 70 -3.21 2.31 8.26
C VAL A 70 -3.85 3.66 8.00
N ASN A 71 -3.22 4.73 8.50
CA ASN A 71 -3.66 6.09 8.19
C ASN A 71 -2.99 6.64 6.91
N GLY A 72 -3.27 7.91 6.56
CA GLY A 72 -2.75 8.56 5.36
C GLY A 72 -1.25 8.87 5.36
N GLN A 73 -0.59 8.83 6.52
CA GLN A 73 0.85 9.11 6.66
C GLN A 73 1.70 7.85 6.49
N GLN A 74 1.10 6.67 6.55
CA GLN A 74 1.81 5.41 6.39
C GLN A 74 2.12 5.16 4.91
N ILE A 75 3.32 4.64 4.61
CA ILE A 75 3.83 4.43 3.25
C ILE A 75 2.90 3.59 2.35
N ILE A 76 2.12 2.69 2.94
CA ILE A 76 1.10 1.91 2.21
C ILE A 76 0.02 2.83 1.63
N SER A 77 -0.36 3.89 2.35
CA SER A 77 -1.32 4.87 1.83
C SER A 77 -0.73 5.69 0.69
N ASP A 78 0.59 5.86 0.65
CA ASP A 78 1.28 6.44 -0.50
C ASP A 78 1.21 5.50 -1.73
N ALA A 79 1.38 4.19 -1.52
CA ALA A 79 1.17 3.18 -2.58
C ALA A 79 -0.28 3.18 -3.08
N ILE A 80 -1.27 3.32 -2.19
CA ILE A 80 -2.68 3.44 -2.58
C ILE A 80 -2.89 4.68 -3.47
N ARG A 81 -2.33 5.85 -3.08
CA ARG A 81 -2.39 7.10 -3.88
C ARG A 81 -1.71 6.94 -5.23
N LEU A 82 -0.52 6.34 -5.27
CA LEU A 82 0.22 6.05 -6.51
C LEU A 82 -0.64 5.27 -7.52
N CYS A 83 -1.49 4.38 -7.02
CA CYS A 83 -2.43 3.58 -7.83
C CYS A 83 -3.77 4.29 -8.13
N GLY A 84 -3.91 5.58 -7.80
CA GLY A 84 -5.16 6.32 -7.93
C GLY A 84 -6.24 5.81 -6.97
N GLY A 85 -5.86 5.27 -5.83
CA GLY A 85 -6.78 4.88 -4.76
C GLY A 85 -6.89 5.95 -3.67
N ARG A 86 -7.92 5.82 -2.84
CA ARG A 86 -8.17 6.64 -1.65
C ARG A 86 -8.32 5.72 -0.44
N ASN A 87 -7.44 5.83 0.54
CA ASN A 87 -7.59 5.14 1.81
C ASN A 87 -8.76 5.75 2.60
N VAL A 88 -9.79 4.96 2.89
CA VAL A 88 -11.01 5.43 3.60
C VAL A 88 -10.73 5.84 5.04
N PHE A 89 -9.60 5.42 5.63
CA PHE A 89 -9.16 5.77 6.98
C PHE A 89 -7.94 6.70 7.00
N ALA A 90 -7.66 7.40 5.91
CA ALA A 90 -6.49 8.30 5.80
C ALA A 90 -6.44 9.40 6.87
N ALA A 91 -7.60 9.87 7.35
CA ALA A 91 -7.71 10.97 8.32
C ALA A 91 -7.47 10.57 9.78
N LEU A 92 -7.29 9.27 10.08
CA LEU A 92 -7.06 8.84 11.46
C LEU A 92 -5.67 9.31 11.96
N PRO A 93 -5.55 9.71 13.24
CA PRO A 93 -4.33 10.35 13.75
C PRO A 93 -3.17 9.38 14.00
N ILE A 94 -3.46 8.09 14.20
CA ILE A 94 -2.46 7.06 14.53
C ILE A 94 -2.06 6.32 13.25
N LEU A 95 -0.76 6.02 13.07
CA LEU A 95 -0.24 5.36 11.86
C LEU A 95 -0.89 4.00 11.58
N ALA A 96 -1.09 3.20 12.62
CA ALA A 96 -1.73 1.88 12.54
C ALA A 96 -2.89 1.79 13.56
N PRO A 97 -4.04 2.42 13.28
CA PRO A 97 -5.16 2.48 14.21
C PRO A 97 -5.97 1.19 14.21
N THR A 98 -6.57 0.90 15.37
CA THR A 98 -7.67 -0.07 15.46
C THR A 98 -8.96 0.60 14.99
N VAL A 99 -9.76 -0.13 14.24
CA VAL A 99 -11.09 0.29 13.76
C VAL A 99 -12.12 -0.78 14.10
N THR A 100 -13.40 -0.43 14.09
CA THR A 100 -14.47 -1.43 14.25
C THR A 100 -14.96 -1.92 12.89
N VAL A 101 -15.58 -3.09 12.87
CA VAL A 101 -16.21 -3.64 11.66
C VAL A 101 -17.29 -2.71 11.13
N GLU A 102 -18.07 -2.11 12.06
CA GLU A 102 -19.14 -1.16 11.73
C GLU A 102 -18.59 0.10 11.04
N ALA A 103 -17.41 0.59 11.47
CA ALA A 103 -16.76 1.73 10.81
C ALA A 103 -16.35 1.39 9.37
N VAL A 104 -15.88 0.17 9.12
CA VAL A 104 -15.55 -0.30 7.76
C VAL A 104 -16.81 -0.43 6.90
N ILE A 105 -17.89 -0.99 7.47
CA ILE A 105 -19.18 -1.10 6.77
C ILE A 105 -19.73 0.29 6.42
N ALA A 106 -19.69 1.23 7.38
CA ALA A 106 -20.13 2.61 7.15
C ALA A 106 -19.29 3.34 6.09
N ALA A 107 -17.99 3.11 6.05
CA ALA A 107 -17.10 3.65 5.01
C ALA A 107 -17.34 3.02 3.62
N ASN A 108 -17.96 1.84 3.56
CA ASN A 108 -18.34 1.10 2.36
C ASN A 108 -17.27 1.11 1.25
N PRO A 109 -16.04 0.65 1.52
CA PRO A 109 -14.96 0.66 0.54
C PRO A 109 -15.31 -0.18 -0.69
N GLU A 110 -14.78 0.23 -1.86
CA GLU A 110 -14.94 -0.52 -3.11
C GLU A 110 -13.98 -1.70 -3.20
N VAL A 111 -12.90 -1.64 -2.44
CA VAL A 111 -11.84 -2.66 -2.41
C VAL A 111 -11.40 -2.87 -0.96
N ILE A 112 -11.26 -4.12 -0.56
CA ILE A 112 -10.58 -4.52 0.67
C ILE A 112 -9.28 -5.20 0.27
N VAL A 113 -8.15 -4.67 0.77
CA VAL A 113 -6.83 -5.27 0.59
C VAL A 113 -6.35 -5.79 1.93
N ALA A 114 -6.04 -7.06 2.02
CA ALA A 114 -5.38 -7.65 3.17
C ALA A 114 -3.88 -7.74 2.97
N SER A 115 -3.14 -7.55 4.06
CA SER A 115 -1.73 -7.87 4.15
C SER A 115 -1.53 -8.61 5.49
N GLY A 116 -1.45 -9.92 5.44
CA GLY A 116 -1.28 -10.76 6.63
C GLY A 116 0.18 -10.80 7.12
N MET A 117 0.51 -11.81 7.92
CA MET A 117 1.89 -12.07 8.40
C MET A 117 2.66 -13.10 7.57
N GLY A 118 2.10 -13.61 6.50
CA GLY A 118 2.70 -14.64 5.65
C GLY A 118 2.59 -14.31 4.17
N ASP A 119 3.20 -15.15 3.36
CA ASP A 119 3.28 -14.96 1.90
C ASP A 119 2.00 -15.40 1.17
N SER A 120 1.07 -16.03 1.89
CA SER A 120 -0.21 -16.50 1.35
C SER A 120 -1.37 -15.59 1.76
N ARG A 121 -2.36 -15.53 0.89
CA ARG A 121 -3.63 -14.83 1.15
C ARG A 121 -4.27 -15.36 2.43
N PRO A 122 -4.56 -14.52 3.43
CA PRO A 122 -5.14 -14.97 4.68
C PRO A 122 -6.61 -15.38 4.50
N GLU A 123 -6.99 -16.54 5.06
CA GLU A 123 -8.36 -17.04 4.99
C GLU A 123 -9.38 -16.08 5.62
N TRP A 124 -8.98 -15.35 6.68
CA TRP A 124 -9.84 -14.38 7.35
C TRP A 124 -10.28 -13.20 6.47
N LEU A 125 -9.67 -12.99 5.30
CA LEU A 125 -10.15 -12.00 4.35
C LEU A 125 -11.55 -12.37 3.82
N ASP A 126 -11.87 -13.65 3.77
CA ASP A 126 -13.18 -14.12 3.34
C ASP A 126 -14.28 -13.90 4.41
N ASP A 127 -13.92 -13.58 5.65
CA ASP A 127 -14.90 -13.20 6.68
C ASP A 127 -15.72 -11.97 6.25
N TRP A 128 -15.19 -11.11 5.37
CA TRP A 128 -15.92 -9.97 4.85
C TRP A 128 -17.11 -10.36 3.96
N ARG A 129 -17.13 -11.55 3.38
CA ARG A 129 -18.19 -12.04 2.50
C ARG A 129 -19.57 -12.12 3.15
N ARG A 130 -19.64 -12.12 4.50
CA ARG A 130 -20.91 -12.09 5.24
C ARG A 130 -21.67 -10.76 5.08
N TRP A 131 -20.99 -9.66 4.72
CA TRP A 131 -21.62 -8.36 4.50
C TRP A 131 -21.91 -8.13 3.02
N THR A 132 -22.89 -8.84 2.51
CA THR A 132 -23.22 -8.93 1.08
C THR A 132 -23.63 -7.61 0.43
N THR A 133 -23.94 -6.57 1.23
CA THR A 133 -24.29 -5.23 0.72
C THR A 133 -23.09 -4.31 0.53
N MET A 134 -21.91 -4.66 1.06
CA MET A 134 -20.70 -3.85 0.87
C MET A 134 -20.23 -3.88 -0.59
N ALA A 135 -19.84 -2.72 -1.11
CA ALA A 135 -19.38 -2.59 -2.51
C ALA A 135 -18.20 -3.52 -2.85
N ALA A 136 -17.24 -3.69 -1.93
CA ALA A 136 -16.12 -4.61 -2.10
C ALA A 136 -16.58 -6.08 -2.21
N VAL A 137 -17.57 -6.48 -1.44
CA VAL A 137 -18.10 -7.86 -1.41
C VAL A 137 -18.97 -8.13 -2.63
N THR A 138 -19.90 -7.23 -2.94
CA THR A 138 -20.80 -7.34 -4.10
C THR A 138 -20.05 -7.51 -5.41
N ARG A 139 -18.87 -6.85 -5.53
CA ARG A 139 -18.04 -6.89 -6.74
C ARG A 139 -16.86 -7.86 -6.63
N ASP A 140 -16.80 -8.67 -5.57
CA ASP A 140 -15.70 -9.60 -5.31
C ASP A 140 -14.31 -8.92 -5.44
N ASN A 141 -14.15 -7.78 -4.74
CA ASN A 141 -12.93 -6.98 -4.69
C ASN A 141 -12.19 -7.18 -3.36
N LEU A 142 -11.94 -8.43 -3.00
CA LEU A 142 -11.17 -8.84 -1.82
C LEU A 142 -9.80 -9.33 -2.28
N TYR A 143 -8.77 -8.51 -2.09
CA TYR A 143 -7.43 -8.75 -2.63
C TYR A 143 -6.38 -8.91 -1.54
N PHE A 144 -5.26 -9.51 -1.92
CA PHE A 144 -4.10 -9.69 -1.04
C PHE A 144 -2.84 -9.14 -1.71
N VAL A 145 -2.04 -8.42 -0.93
CA VAL A 145 -0.69 -8.02 -1.30
C VAL A 145 0.27 -8.54 -0.23
N PRO A 146 1.28 -9.34 -0.59
CA PRO A 146 2.24 -9.87 0.37
C PRO A 146 2.92 -8.77 1.19
N PRO A 147 3.01 -8.92 2.53
CA PRO A 147 3.55 -7.89 3.42
C PRO A 147 5.01 -7.55 3.14
N GLU A 148 5.83 -8.53 2.77
CA GLU A 148 7.25 -8.34 2.43
C GLU A 148 7.45 -7.44 1.21
N LEU A 149 6.43 -7.28 0.36
CA LEU A 149 6.49 -6.39 -0.81
C LEU A 149 6.04 -4.95 -0.52
N ILE A 150 5.16 -4.73 0.48
CA ILE A 150 4.50 -3.42 0.62
C ILE A 150 4.66 -2.79 2.00
N GLN A 151 5.03 -3.56 3.04
CA GLN A 151 5.20 -3.05 4.40
C GLN A 151 6.63 -2.63 4.72
N ARG A 152 7.60 -2.97 3.85
CA ARG A 152 9.02 -2.64 4.07
C ARG A 152 9.44 -1.44 3.22
N HIS A 153 10.20 -0.53 3.83
CA HIS A 153 10.77 0.65 3.17
C HIS A 153 12.01 0.27 2.34
N THR A 154 11.81 -0.57 1.35
CA THR A 154 12.85 -1.07 0.43
C THR A 154 12.42 -0.87 -1.03
N PRO A 155 13.34 -0.95 -2.00
CA PRO A 155 12.98 -0.84 -3.42
C PRO A 155 11.91 -1.83 -3.89
N ARG A 156 11.73 -2.96 -3.18
CA ARG A 156 10.69 -3.95 -3.47
C ARG A 156 9.26 -3.44 -3.25
N ILE A 157 9.09 -2.30 -2.57
CA ILE A 157 7.77 -1.69 -2.39
C ILE A 157 7.09 -1.38 -3.73
N LEU A 158 7.86 -1.14 -4.80
CA LEU A 158 7.30 -0.95 -6.14
C LEU A 158 6.70 -2.25 -6.72
N ASP A 159 7.16 -3.43 -6.28
CA ASP A 159 6.54 -4.71 -6.67
C ASP A 159 5.15 -4.84 -6.01
N GLY A 160 5.08 -4.49 -4.71
CA GLY A 160 3.82 -4.44 -3.97
C GLY A 160 2.84 -3.40 -4.51
N ALA A 161 3.34 -2.20 -4.82
CA ALA A 161 2.55 -1.14 -5.42
C ALA A 161 1.99 -1.55 -6.79
N GLU A 162 2.77 -2.22 -7.65
CA GLU A 162 2.32 -2.68 -8.96
C GLU A 162 1.20 -3.73 -8.85
N LYS A 163 1.33 -4.68 -7.89
CA LYS A 163 0.23 -5.62 -7.57
C LYS A 163 -1.02 -4.87 -7.11
N LEU A 164 -0.87 -3.91 -6.20
CA LEU A 164 -1.99 -3.09 -5.72
C LEU A 164 -2.64 -2.32 -6.87
N CYS A 165 -1.86 -1.67 -7.73
CA CYS A 165 -2.36 -0.95 -8.90
C CYS A 165 -3.17 -1.87 -9.82
N THR A 166 -2.70 -3.09 -10.06
CA THR A 166 -3.41 -4.10 -10.87
C THR A 166 -4.75 -4.48 -10.24
N HIS A 167 -4.80 -4.65 -8.91
CA HIS A 167 -6.05 -4.92 -8.19
C HIS A 167 -7.04 -3.75 -8.31
N LEU A 168 -6.57 -2.50 -8.18
CA LEU A 168 -7.43 -1.33 -8.34
C LEU A 168 -7.93 -1.16 -9.78
N GLU A 169 -7.11 -1.48 -10.80
CA GLU A 169 -7.59 -1.50 -12.19
C GLU A 169 -8.66 -2.57 -12.41
N THR A 170 -8.48 -3.77 -11.84
CA THR A 170 -9.50 -4.82 -11.88
C THR A 170 -10.81 -4.35 -11.25
N ALA A 171 -10.74 -3.68 -10.10
CA ALA A 171 -11.91 -3.13 -9.43
C ALA A 171 -12.62 -2.05 -10.27
N ARG A 172 -11.86 -1.16 -10.93
CA ARG A 172 -12.43 -0.16 -11.88
C ARG A 172 -13.15 -0.83 -13.02
N GLY A 173 -12.60 -1.90 -13.57
CA GLY A 173 -13.25 -2.69 -14.64
C GLY A 173 -14.59 -3.28 -14.21
N LYS A 174 -14.74 -3.68 -12.94
CA LYS A 174 -15.97 -4.25 -12.39
C LYS A 174 -17.08 -3.22 -12.11
N ARG A 175 -16.77 -1.90 -12.07
CA ARG A 175 -17.80 -0.84 -11.95
C ARG A 175 -18.73 -0.76 -13.17
N ARG A 176 -18.26 -1.24 -14.32
CA ARG A 176 -18.96 -1.11 -15.61
C ARG A 176 -19.87 -2.30 -15.94
N LYS A 177 -19.89 -3.29 -15.07
CA LYS A 177 -20.79 -4.46 -15.17
C LYS A 177 -21.92 -4.35 -14.17
#